data_c9d6989bcfa32e5d5914ae1f691d8dcd
#
_entry.id   c9d6989bcfa32e5d5914ae1f691d8dcd
#
_cell.length_a   1.000
_cell.length_b   1.000
_cell.length_c   1.000
_cell.angle_alpha   90.00
_cell.angle_beta   90.00
_cell.angle_gamma   90.00
#
_symmetry.space_group_name_H-M   'P 1'
#
loop_
_entity.id
_entity.type
_entity.pdbx_description
1 polymer ?
#
loop_
_entity_poly.entity_id
_entity_poly.type
_entity_poly.pdbx_seq_one_letter_code
_entity_poly.pdbx_strand_id
1 'polypeptide(L)'
;MRSAKTRFRFVGTVVSLASCILLASAALAAEGRVVRFTAMGCGPYLPEDELALARYIKLENEQPASEFVVHLGDIVSGRRKDWEGAQYKKIAGLLRDANRLPTFVVPGDNEWNDMDNPAAAWKMWTNNFLHFDQQWKFAAPVARQPERAENFAFVLREVLFLGLNKVGGRVHDAAEWHRRHRDNAQWISTQMEQSPAAVHSAVIMAQDGPEKPDKDLLMSFRTSAIKFARPVLWLHADGHKWFVKTNEWAPNIWHVQTDVVSTKFPPVQVTVTGEAKEPFLFDRRLNDPRWKDAQ
;
A
#
# COMPACT_ATOMS: atom_id res chain seq x y z
N MET A 1 -13.68 83.13 -4.52
CA MET A 1 -13.01 82.10 -3.72
C MET A 1 -13.88 80.85 -3.75
N ARG A 2 -13.50 79.84 -4.55
CA ARG A 2 -14.23 78.57 -4.63
C ARG A 2 -13.31 77.47 -4.07
N SER A 3 -13.76 76.85 -2.97
CA SER A 3 -13.09 75.76 -2.31
C SER A 3 -13.31 74.45 -3.09
N ALA A 4 -12.24 73.80 -3.52
CA ALA A 4 -12.27 72.48 -4.12
C ALA A 4 -12.21 71.41 -3.01
N LYS A 5 -13.26 70.59 -2.88
CA LYS A 5 -13.30 69.43 -2.00
C LYS A 5 -12.74 68.23 -2.74
N THR A 6 -11.54 67.80 -2.34
CA THR A 6 -10.91 66.54 -2.81
C THR A 6 -11.63 65.38 -2.17
N ARG A 7 -12.26 64.53 -2.99
CA ARG A 7 -12.82 63.21 -2.57
C ARG A 7 -11.74 62.16 -2.72
N PHE A 8 -11.20 61.70 -1.63
CA PHE A 8 -10.39 60.45 -1.61
C PHE A 8 -11.33 59.23 -1.80
N ARG A 9 -11.11 58.51 -2.86
CA ARG A 9 -11.73 57.18 -3.07
C ARG A 9 -10.90 56.12 -2.38
N PHE A 10 -11.40 55.53 -1.29
CA PHE A 10 -10.92 54.31 -0.72
C PHE A 10 -11.53 53.14 -1.55
N VAL A 11 -10.80 52.61 -2.53
CA VAL A 11 -11.10 51.37 -3.22
C VAL A 11 -9.81 50.59 -3.30
N GLY A 12 -9.62 49.63 -2.45
CA GLY A 12 -8.44 48.78 -2.57
C GLY A 12 -8.02 48.03 -1.33
N THR A 13 -8.93 47.28 -0.65
CA THR A 13 -8.44 46.31 0.38
C THR A 13 -9.39 45.14 0.66
N VAL A 14 -10.53 45.01 -0.03
CA VAL A 14 -11.49 43.92 0.25
C VAL A 14 -11.22 42.67 -0.60
N VAL A 15 -10.52 42.78 -1.74
CA VAL A 15 -10.25 41.66 -2.66
C VAL A 15 -9.17 40.70 -2.11
N SER A 16 -8.26 41.17 -1.26
CA SER A 16 -7.11 40.40 -0.76
C SER A 16 -7.49 39.35 0.30
N LEU A 17 -8.43 39.63 1.21
CA LEU A 17 -8.77 38.70 2.30
C LEU A 17 -9.60 37.50 1.80
N ALA A 18 -10.55 37.71 0.92
CA ALA A 18 -11.38 36.62 0.37
C ALA A 18 -10.55 35.64 -0.48
N SER A 19 -9.56 36.13 -1.24
CA SER A 19 -8.66 35.28 -2.01
C SER A 19 -7.72 34.45 -1.12
N CYS A 20 -7.24 35.00 -0.02
CA CYS A 20 -6.39 34.29 0.94
C CYS A 20 -7.17 33.21 1.70
N ILE A 21 -8.43 33.47 2.06
CA ILE A 21 -9.30 32.48 2.73
C ILE A 21 -9.66 31.34 1.78
N LEU A 22 -9.96 31.62 0.51
CA LEU A 22 -10.25 30.60 -0.50
C LEU A 22 -9.02 29.72 -0.80
N LEU A 23 -7.82 30.30 -0.90
CA LEU A 23 -6.57 29.56 -1.10
C LEU A 23 -6.21 28.71 0.13
N ALA A 24 -6.40 29.22 1.34
CA ALA A 24 -6.17 28.46 2.56
C ALA A 24 -7.17 27.32 2.72
N SER A 25 -8.45 27.53 2.37
CA SER A 25 -9.47 26.48 2.40
C SER A 25 -9.22 25.39 1.36
N ALA A 26 -8.76 25.74 0.16
CA ALA A 26 -8.39 24.78 -0.88
C ALA A 26 -7.13 23.97 -0.49
N ALA A 27 -6.14 24.62 0.12
CA ALA A 27 -4.94 23.93 0.62
C ALA A 27 -5.25 22.96 1.77
N LEU A 28 -6.10 23.36 2.74
CA LEU A 28 -6.57 22.46 3.81
C LEU A 28 -7.41 21.30 3.27
N ALA A 29 -8.25 21.55 2.27
CA ALA A 29 -9.04 20.49 1.63
C ALA A 29 -8.14 19.51 0.84
N ALA A 30 -7.11 20.01 0.18
CA ALA A 30 -6.12 19.18 -0.52
C ALA A 30 -5.30 18.34 0.48
N GLU A 31 -4.86 18.92 1.59
CA GLU A 31 -4.13 18.21 2.64
C GLU A 31 -5.00 17.13 3.31
N GLY A 32 -6.30 17.37 3.47
CA GLY A 32 -7.27 16.40 3.98
C GLY A 32 -7.46 15.16 3.11
N ARG A 33 -7.05 15.20 1.84
CA ARG A 33 -7.15 14.09 0.87
C ARG A 33 -5.86 13.28 0.72
N VAL A 34 -4.75 13.81 1.22
CA VAL A 34 -3.46 13.12 1.15
C VAL A 34 -3.43 11.95 2.13
N VAL A 35 -3.01 10.77 1.64
CA VAL A 35 -2.73 9.60 2.47
C VAL A 35 -1.26 9.24 2.35
N ARG A 36 -0.60 8.99 3.47
CA ARG A 36 0.74 8.43 3.50
C ARG A 36 0.72 7.07 4.18
N PHE A 37 1.39 6.11 3.60
CA PHE A 37 1.56 4.79 4.20
C PHE A 37 2.96 4.24 3.94
N THR A 38 3.43 3.36 4.80
CA THR A 38 4.73 2.69 4.66
C THR A 38 4.51 1.30 4.10
N ALA A 39 5.23 0.96 3.02
CA ALA A 39 5.19 -0.34 2.38
C ALA A 39 6.56 -1.03 2.45
N MET A 40 6.55 -2.32 2.71
CA MET A 40 7.70 -3.21 2.71
C MET A 40 7.29 -4.59 2.22
N GLY A 41 8.26 -5.39 1.79
CA GLY A 41 8.00 -6.80 1.42
C GLY A 41 9.30 -7.54 1.15
N CYS A 42 9.20 -8.84 0.93
CA CYS A 42 10.34 -9.70 0.65
C CYS A 42 11.43 -9.60 1.74
N GLY A 43 11.08 -9.96 2.95
CA GLY A 43 11.97 -9.94 4.12
C GLY A 43 11.21 -9.66 5.43
N PRO A 44 11.92 -9.67 6.56
CA PRO A 44 13.39 -9.83 6.72
C PRO A 44 13.81 -11.28 6.48
N TYR A 45 14.88 -11.50 5.72
CA TYR A 45 15.35 -12.84 5.37
C TYR A 45 16.52 -13.34 6.23
N LEU A 46 17.28 -12.42 6.80
CA LEU A 46 18.47 -12.68 7.61
C LEU A 46 18.30 -12.09 9.02
N PRO A 47 19.00 -12.58 10.04
CA PRO A 47 18.94 -12.01 11.38
C PRO A 47 19.29 -10.52 11.45
N GLU A 48 20.23 -10.04 10.65
CA GLU A 48 20.57 -8.64 10.53
C GLU A 48 19.44 -7.80 9.91
N ASP A 49 18.68 -8.36 8.97
CA ASP A 49 17.51 -7.69 8.39
C ASP A 49 16.36 -7.57 9.40
N GLU A 50 16.20 -8.54 10.31
CA GLU A 50 15.24 -8.46 11.41
C GLU A 50 15.59 -7.32 12.38
N LEU A 51 16.88 -7.17 12.70
CA LEU A 51 17.35 -6.06 13.53
C LEU A 51 17.14 -4.70 12.83
N ALA A 52 17.42 -4.63 11.53
CA ALA A 52 17.18 -3.44 10.74
C ALA A 52 15.69 -3.10 10.70
N LEU A 53 14.81 -4.07 10.47
CA LEU A 53 13.36 -3.87 10.45
C LEU A 53 12.86 -3.37 11.82
N ALA A 54 13.35 -3.91 12.93
CA ALA A 54 13.00 -3.40 14.26
C ALA A 54 13.37 -1.91 14.43
N ARG A 55 14.53 -1.50 13.92
CA ARG A 55 14.96 -0.09 13.95
C ARG A 55 14.10 0.77 13.03
N TYR A 56 13.75 0.30 11.84
CA TYR A 56 12.88 1.01 10.91
C TYR A 56 11.48 1.25 11.51
N ILE A 57 10.90 0.23 12.15
CA ILE A 57 9.63 0.36 12.87
C ILE A 57 9.74 1.38 14.00
N LYS A 58 10.84 1.37 14.75
CA LYS A 58 11.08 2.37 15.80
C LYS A 58 11.13 3.78 15.25
N LEU A 59 11.85 4.01 14.16
CA LEU A 59 11.92 5.33 13.48
C LEU A 59 10.55 5.78 12.99
N GLU A 60 9.77 4.90 12.40
CA GLU A 60 8.40 5.21 11.97
C GLU A 60 7.49 5.60 13.15
N ASN A 61 7.66 4.95 14.32
CA ASN A 61 6.92 5.28 15.54
C ASN A 61 7.30 6.62 16.16
N GLU A 62 8.58 7.00 16.07
CA GLU A 62 9.09 8.25 16.62
C GLU A 62 8.67 9.47 15.81
N GLN A 63 8.53 9.29 14.51
CA GLN A 63 8.13 10.33 13.56
C GLN A 63 7.06 9.79 12.60
N PRO A 64 5.85 9.54 13.09
CA PRO A 64 4.82 8.91 12.28
C PRO A 64 4.39 9.86 11.16
N ALA A 65 4.94 9.61 9.98
CA ALA A 65 4.55 10.30 8.76
C ALA A 65 3.52 9.49 7.97
N SER A 66 3.30 8.22 8.35
CA SER A 66 2.37 7.28 7.71
C SER A 66 1.16 7.01 8.59
N GLU A 67 0.02 6.72 7.99
CA GLU A 67 -1.24 6.40 8.68
C GLU A 67 -1.37 4.90 8.97
N PHE A 68 -0.70 4.06 8.18
CA PHE A 68 -0.60 2.62 8.37
C PHE A 68 0.66 2.05 7.70
N VAL A 69 0.93 0.80 7.98
CA VAL A 69 2.01 0.01 7.37
C VAL A 69 1.39 -1.16 6.60
N VAL A 70 1.98 -1.54 5.46
CA VAL A 70 1.66 -2.77 4.76
C VAL A 70 2.91 -3.61 4.52
N HIS A 71 2.84 -4.90 4.87
CA HIS A 71 3.80 -5.90 4.45
C HIS A 71 3.27 -6.64 3.22
N LEU A 72 4.00 -6.56 2.12
CA LEU A 72 3.62 -7.07 0.80
C LEU A 72 3.98 -8.56 0.60
N GLY A 73 4.02 -9.33 1.69
CA GLY A 73 4.34 -10.76 1.64
C GLY A 73 5.83 -11.07 1.61
N ASP A 74 6.15 -12.37 1.57
CA ASP A 74 7.50 -12.92 1.67
C ASP A 74 8.17 -12.59 2.99
N ILE A 75 7.49 -12.96 4.08
CA ILE A 75 7.98 -12.78 5.46
C ILE A 75 9.08 -13.76 5.83
N VAL A 76 9.30 -14.80 5.03
CA VAL A 76 10.36 -15.81 5.20
C VAL A 76 11.11 -16.01 3.89
N SER A 77 12.35 -16.47 3.97
CA SER A 77 13.18 -16.72 2.78
C SER A 77 12.71 -17.95 2.00
N GLY A 78 12.53 -17.84 0.69
CA GLY A 78 12.23 -18.94 -0.21
C GLY A 78 13.34 -19.99 -0.40
N ARG A 79 14.51 -19.80 0.26
CA ARG A 79 15.62 -20.79 0.23
C ARG A 79 15.33 -22.05 1.02
N ARG A 80 14.39 -21.99 1.97
CA ARG A 80 13.90 -23.12 2.75
C ARG A 80 12.45 -23.37 2.41
N LYS A 81 12.02 -24.64 2.49
CA LYS A 81 10.64 -25.06 2.22
C LYS A 81 9.99 -25.74 3.45
N ASP A 82 10.66 -25.68 4.58
CA ASP A 82 10.34 -26.37 5.83
C ASP A 82 10.17 -25.42 7.02
N TRP A 83 9.69 -24.17 6.77
CA TRP A 83 9.43 -23.21 7.83
C TRP A 83 8.38 -23.73 8.82
N GLU A 84 8.65 -23.52 10.11
CA GLU A 84 7.76 -23.90 11.19
C GLU A 84 7.03 -22.69 11.79
N GLY A 85 5.99 -22.94 12.57
CA GLY A 85 5.18 -21.88 13.17
C GLY A 85 5.96 -20.89 14.07
N ALA A 86 7.15 -21.29 14.56
CA ALA A 86 8.00 -20.38 15.35
C ALA A 86 8.50 -19.17 14.55
N GLN A 87 8.86 -19.36 13.27
CA GLN A 87 9.30 -18.27 12.39
C GLN A 87 8.15 -17.30 12.10
N TYR A 88 6.97 -17.82 11.81
CA TYR A 88 5.77 -16.99 11.59
C TYR A 88 5.44 -16.17 12.83
N LYS A 89 5.45 -16.77 14.03
CA LYS A 89 5.22 -16.07 15.30
C LYS A 89 6.27 -14.99 15.55
N LYS A 90 7.54 -15.26 15.24
CA LYS A 90 8.64 -14.31 15.42
C LYS A 90 8.41 -13.04 14.59
N ILE A 91 8.11 -13.18 13.30
CA ILE A 91 7.87 -12.03 12.43
C ILE A 91 6.55 -11.33 12.79
N ALA A 92 5.49 -12.07 13.09
CA ALA A 92 4.26 -11.47 13.58
C ALA A 92 4.48 -10.66 14.86
N GLY A 93 5.29 -11.19 15.81
CA GLY A 93 5.70 -10.47 17.00
C GLY A 93 6.48 -9.20 16.68
N LEU A 94 7.45 -9.26 15.78
CA LEU A 94 8.22 -8.11 15.35
C LEU A 94 7.33 -7.00 14.76
N LEU A 95 6.41 -7.37 13.84
CA LEU A 95 5.51 -6.42 13.21
C LEU A 95 4.44 -5.86 14.17
N ARG A 96 4.06 -6.59 15.21
CA ARG A 96 3.04 -6.18 16.18
C ARG A 96 3.64 -5.40 17.35
N ASP A 97 4.62 -5.99 18.03
CA ASP A 97 5.03 -5.55 19.37
C ASP A 97 5.83 -4.24 19.32
N ALA A 98 6.55 -4.01 18.22
CA ALA A 98 7.31 -2.79 18.00
C ALA A 98 6.52 -1.68 17.28
N ASN A 99 5.39 -1.99 16.64
CA ASN A 99 4.69 -1.06 15.76
C ASN A 99 3.46 -0.43 16.42
N ARG A 100 3.37 0.89 16.39
CA ARG A 100 2.20 1.66 16.86
C ARG A 100 1.17 1.92 15.77
N LEU A 101 1.58 1.79 14.50
CA LEU A 101 0.71 2.01 13.35
C LEU A 101 -0.06 0.74 13.00
N PRO A 102 -1.33 0.86 12.59
CA PRO A 102 -2.07 -0.26 12.03
C PRO A 102 -1.27 -0.92 10.91
N THR A 103 -1.13 -2.24 10.99
CA THR A 103 -0.31 -3.00 10.05
C THR A 103 -1.15 -4.04 9.32
N PHE A 104 -1.12 -3.98 8.00
CA PHE A 104 -1.74 -4.94 7.10
C PHE A 104 -0.68 -5.89 6.55
N VAL A 105 -1.04 -7.15 6.32
CA VAL A 105 -0.13 -8.15 5.74
C VAL A 105 -0.87 -8.87 4.61
N VAL A 106 -0.28 -8.89 3.42
CA VAL A 106 -0.74 -9.76 2.33
C VAL A 106 0.15 -11.01 2.24
N PRO A 107 -0.36 -12.15 1.76
CA PRO A 107 0.44 -13.36 1.62
C PRO A 107 1.53 -13.21 0.55
N GLY A 108 2.71 -13.82 0.78
CA GLY A 108 3.74 -14.06 -0.22
C GLY A 108 3.82 -15.53 -0.63
N ASP A 109 4.60 -15.85 -1.64
CA ASP A 109 4.75 -17.23 -2.09
C ASP A 109 5.65 -18.05 -1.17
N ASN A 110 6.67 -17.43 -0.60
CA ASN A 110 7.65 -18.10 0.25
C ASN A 110 7.06 -18.72 1.51
N GLU A 111 6.05 -18.08 2.11
CA GLU A 111 5.47 -18.53 3.38
C GLU A 111 4.31 -19.52 3.23
N TRP A 112 3.86 -19.84 2.00
CA TRP A 112 2.84 -20.89 1.84
C TRP A 112 2.84 -21.58 0.47
N ASN A 113 2.76 -20.82 -0.63
CA ASN A 113 2.54 -21.34 -1.98
C ASN A 113 3.69 -22.26 -2.44
N ASP A 114 4.93 -21.86 -2.13
CA ASP A 114 6.16 -22.53 -2.53
C ASP A 114 6.68 -23.53 -1.52
N MET A 115 6.02 -23.65 -0.38
CA MET A 115 6.37 -24.63 0.65
C MET A 115 6.11 -26.06 0.20
N ASP A 116 6.83 -27.04 0.77
CA ASP A 116 6.66 -28.47 0.47
C ASP A 116 5.24 -28.93 0.79
N ASN A 117 4.62 -28.40 1.83
CA ASN A 117 3.22 -28.62 2.18
C ASN A 117 2.46 -27.28 2.22
N PRO A 118 1.93 -26.79 1.07
CA PRO A 118 1.25 -25.50 1.00
C PRO A 118 0.04 -25.38 1.95
N ALA A 119 -0.72 -26.47 2.14
CA ALA A 119 -1.90 -26.45 3.02
C ALA A 119 -1.52 -26.26 4.49
N ALA A 120 -0.48 -26.93 4.97
CA ALA A 120 0.03 -26.75 6.33
C ALA A 120 0.64 -25.34 6.51
N ALA A 121 1.37 -24.86 5.52
CA ALA A 121 1.95 -23.54 5.51
C ALA A 121 0.87 -22.45 5.49
N TRP A 122 -0.18 -22.60 4.69
CA TRP A 122 -1.34 -21.71 4.68
C TRP A 122 -2.00 -21.61 6.07
N LYS A 123 -2.14 -22.73 6.76
CA LYS A 123 -2.65 -22.74 8.14
C LYS A 123 -1.74 -21.98 9.10
N MET A 124 -0.41 -22.07 8.94
CA MET A 124 0.54 -21.29 9.74
C MET A 124 0.44 -19.80 9.44
N TRP A 125 0.31 -19.43 8.16
CA TRP A 125 0.12 -18.05 7.76
C TRP A 125 -1.18 -17.49 8.36
N THR A 126 -2.31 -18.16 8.16
CA THR A 126 -3.62 -17.70 8.66
C THR A 126 -3.66 -17.57 10.17
N ASN A 127 -3.02 -18.46 10.91
CA ASN A 127 -2.95 -18.40 12.37
C ASN A 127 -2.17 -17.18 12.90
N ASN A 128 -1.29 -16.59 12.09
CA ASN A 128 -0.42 -15.49 12.54
C ASN A 128 -0.76 -14.17 11.89
N PHE A 129 -1.28 -14.15 10.66
CA PHE A 129 -1.43 -12.92 9.86
C PHE A 129 -2.84 -12.64 9.34
N LEU A 130 -3.74 -13.62 9.38
CA LEU A 130 -5.12 -13.35 8.99
C LEU A 130 -5.74 -12.30 9.91
N HIS A 131 -6.29 -11.25 9.31
CA HIS A 131 -6.86 -10.10 10.03
C HIS A 131 -5.85 -9.42 10.98
N PHE A 132 -4.60 -9.36 10.58
CA PHE A 132 -3.51 -8.82 11.41
C PHE A 132 -3.75 -7.36 11.85
N ASP A 133 -4.40 -6.57 10.98
CA ASP A 133 -4.80 -5.19 11.22
C ASP A 133 -5.74 -5.00 12.43
N GLN A 134 -6.47 -6.02 12.85
CA GLN A 134 -7.41 -5.94 13.99
C GLN A 134 -6.72 -5.76 15.36
N GLN A 135 -5.40 -5.84 15.40
CA GLN A 135 -4.63 -5.60 16.63
C GLN A 135 -4.50 -4.09 16.95
N TRP A 136 -4.89 -3.23 16.04
CA TRP A 136 -4.90 -1.77 16.21
C TRP A 136 -6.28 -1.19 15.95
N LYS A 137 -6.53 -0.01 16.54
CA LYS A 137 -7.67 0.80 16.13
C LYS A 137 -7.35 1.47 14.80
N PHE A 138 -8.08 1.10 13.75
CA PHE A 138 -7.94 1.72 12.44
C PHE A 138 -9.06 2.73 12.16
N ALA A 139 -8.77 3.78 11.38
CA ALA A 139 -9.68 4.90 11.16
C ALA A 139 -10.82 4.60 10.17
N ALA A 140 -10.70 3.52 9.39
CA ALA A 140 -11.67 3.14 8.38
C ALA A 140 -12.20 1.71 8.61
N PRO A 141 -13.45 1.40 8.26
CA PRO A 141 -13.95 0.04 8.26
C PRO A 141 -13.23 -0.77 7.18
N VAL A 142 -12.81 -1.99 7.54
CA VAL A 142 -12.09 -2.91 6.65
C VAL A 142 -13.04 -4.00 6.20
N ALA A 143 -13.37 -4.03 4.90
CA ALA A 143 -14.13 -5.11 4.28
C ALA A 143 -13.23 -6.30 3.98
N ARG A 144 -13.78 -7.51 4.06
CA ARG A 144 -13.12 -8.78 3.69
C ARG A 144 -13.86 -9.43 2.55
N GLN A 145 -13.11 -10.04 1.63
CA GLN A 145 -13.75 -10.84 0.60
C GLN A 145 -14.33 -12.13 1.22
N PRO A 146 -15.62 -12.46 1.03
CA PRO A 146 -16.26 -13.58 1.72
C PRO A 146 -15.54 -14.92 1.54
N GLU A 147 -15.13 -15.24 0.31
CA GLU A 147 -14.49 -16.52 -0.02
C GLU A 147 -12.97 -16.52 0.22
N ARG A 148 -12.40 -15.34 0.49
CA ARG A 148 -10.97 -15.11 0.70
C ARG A 148 -10.75 -14.05 1.79
N ALA A 149 -10.89 -14.49 3.03
CA ALA A 149 -10.81 -13.61 4.18
C ALA A 149 -9.45 -12.89 4.34
N GLU A 150 -8.42 -13.37 3.67
CA GLU A 150 -7.10 -12.74 3.57
C GLU A 150 -7.11 -11.49 2.69
N ASN A 151 -8.03 -11.40 1.72
CA ASN A 151 -8.22 -10.21 0.90
C ASN A 151 -9.03 -9.16 1.68
N PHE A 152 -8.58 -7.92 1.60
CA PHE A 152 -9.23 -6.82 2.29
C PHE A 152 -9.40 -5.59 1.40
N ALA A 153 -10.32 -4.72 1.77
CA ALA A 153 -10.48 -3.40 1.17
C ALA A 153 -10.94 -2.39 2.21
N PHE A 154 -10.52 -1.14 2.05
CA PHE A 154 -10.99 -0.01 2.82
C PHE A 154 -10.87 1.29 2.02
N VAL A 155 -11.64 2.30 2.40
CA VAL A 155 -11.49 3.66 1.88
C VAL A 155 -10.99 4.55 3.01
N LEU A 156 -9.85 5.20 2.78
CA LEU A 156 -9.26 6.15 3.71
C LEU A 156 -9.01 7.46 2.97
N ARG A 157 -9.54 8.58 3.46
CA ARG A 157 -9.40 9.91 2.85
C ARG A 157 -9.61 9.91 1.32
N GLU A 158 -10.71 9.29 0.89
CA GLU A 158 -11.09 9.21 -0.54
C GLU A 158 -10.09 8.41 -1.42
N VAL A 159 -9.28 7.54 -0.82
CA VAL A 159 -8.43 6.56 -1.51
C VAL A 159 -8.94 5.15 -1.23
N LEU A 160 -9.17 4.37 -2.26
CA LEU A 160 -9.52 2.95 -2.16
C LEU A 160 -8.24 2.10 -2.06
N PHE A 161 -8.12 1.31 -1.00
CA PHE A 161 -7.03 0.36 -0.79
C PHE A 161 -7.55 -1.06 -0.89
N LEU A 162 -6.81 -1.94 -1.58
CA LEU A 162 -7.09 -3.37 -1.67
C LEU A 162 -5.82 -4.16 -1.38
N GLY A 163 -5.90 -5.13 -0.48
CA GLY A 163 -4.86 -6.14 -0.28
C GLY A 163 -5.32 -7.48 -0.86
N LEU A 164 -4.44 -8.15 -1.61
CA LEU A 164 -4.77 -9.36 -2.35
C LEU A 164 -3.80 -10.49 -2.08
N ASN A 165 -4.34 -11.70 -1.99
CA ASN A 165 -3.57 -12.93 -2.14
C ASN A 165 -3.24 -13.16 -3.62
N LYS A 166 -2.33 -12.36 -4.16
CA LYS A 166 -1.71 -12.54 -5.48
C LYS A 166 -0.22 -12.70 -5.29
N VAL A 167 0.23 -13.93 -5.41
CA VAL A 167 1.62 -14.32 -5.18
C VAL A 167 2.30 -14.75 -6.47
N GLY A 168 3.63 -14.73 -6.46
CA GLY A 168 4.49 -15.33 -7.47
C GLY A 168 4.69 -16.85 -7.26
N GLY A 169 5.90 -17.31 -7.58
CA GLY A 169 6.34 -18.66 -7.32
C GLY A 169 5.75 -19.74 -8.23
N ARG A 170 5.73 -20.99 -7.74
CA ARG A 170 5.27 -22.13 -8.52
C ARG A 170 3.75 -22.27 -8.54
N VAL A 171 3.22 -22.75 -9.64
CA VAL A 171 1.82 -23.20 -9.71
C VAL A 171 1.72 -24.59 -9.12
N HIS A 172 1.46 -24.68 -7.80
CA HIS A 172 1.37 -25.95 -7.07
C HIS A 172 0.03 -26.67 -7.31
N ASP A 173 -1.04 -25.91 -7.54
CA ASP A 173 -2.39 -26.39 -7.90
C ASP A 173 -2.97 -25.40 -8.92
N ALA A 174 -3.05 -25.82 -10.19
CA ALA A 174 -3.56 -24.98 -11.26
C ALA A 174 -5.03 -24.56 -11.05
N ALA A 175 -5.85 -25.44 -10.49
CA ALA A 175 -7.26 -25.15 -10.25
C ALA A 175 -7.44 -24.12 -9.13
N GLU A 176 -6.62 -24.19 -8.06
CA GLU A 176 -6.59 -23.19 -6.99
C GLU A 176 -6.13 -21.84 -7.54
N TRP A 177 -5.06 -21.81 -8.32
CA TRP A 177 -4.54 -20.58 -8.92
C TRP A 177 -5.59 -19.89 -9.81
N HIS A 178 -6.26 -20.62 -10.68
CA HIS A 178 -7.33 -20.07 -11.53
C HIS A 178 -8.52 -19.56 -10.71
N ARG A 179 -8.92 -20.28 -9.65
CA ARG A 179 -9.98 -19.79 -8.76
C ARG A 179 -9.56 -18.51 -8.07
N ARG A 180 -8.37 -18.49 -7.47
CA ARG A 180 -7.83 -17.32 -6.76
C ARG A 180 -7.73 -16.09 -7.66
N HIS A 181 -7.25 -16.24 -8.89
CA HIS A 181 -7.17 -15.14 -9.84
C HIS A 181 -8.56 -14.62 -10.25
N ARG A 182 -9.54 -15.48 -10.47
CA ARG A 182 -10.92 -15.06 -10.74
C ARG A 182 -11.53 -14.33 -9.53
N ASP A 183 -11.32 -14.87 -8.33
CA ASP A 183 -11.84 -14.26 -7.09
C ASP A 183 -11.21 -12.90 -6.86
N ASN A 184 -9.89 -12.76 -7.07
CA ASN A 184 -9.18 -11.46 -7.00
C ASN A 184 -9.72 -10.47 -8.05
N ALA A 185 -9.90 -10.91 -9.30
CA ALA A 185 -10.44 -10.08 -10.36
C ALA A 185 -11.85 -9.58 -10.03
N GLN A 186 -12.72 -10.45 -9.55
CA GLN A 186 -14.07 -10.11 -9.11
C GLN A 186 -14.04 -9.12 -7.95
N TRP A 187 -13.16 -9.33 -6.97
CA TRP A 187 -13.01 -8.43 -5.82
C TRP A 187 -12.58 -7.03 -6.24
N ILE A 188 -11.56 -6.92 -7.10
CA ILE A 188 -11.10 -5.65 -7.65
C ILE A 188 -12.25 -4.91 -8.35
N SER A 189 -12.95 -5.60 -9.26
CA SER A 189 -14.06 -5.00 -10.01
C SER A 189 -15.15 -4.50 -9.08
N THR A 190 -15.58 -5.35 -8.14
CA THR A 190 -16.64 -5.02 -7.17
C THR A 190 -16.26 -3.81 -6.32
N GLN A 191 -15.05 -3.78 -5.77
CA GLN A 191 -14.62 -2.67 -4.90
C GLN A 191 -14.47 -1.34 -5.68
N MET A 192 -13.96 -1.39 -6.90
CA MET A 192 -13.87 -0.21 -7.75
C MET A 192 -15.24 0.31 -8.17
N GLU A 193 -16.17 -0.57 -8.54
CA GLU A 193 -17.53 -0.21 -8.96
C GLU A 193 -18.37 0.35 -7.81
N GLN A 194 -18.22 -0.22 -6.62
CA GLN A 194 -18.98 0.17 -5.41
C GLN A 194 -18.31 1.32 -4.64
N SER A 195 -17.12 1.75 -5.05
CA SER A 195 -16.41 2.82 -4.34
C SER A 195 -17.21 4.14 -4.39
N PRO A 196 -17.20 4.92 -3.30
CA PRO A 196 -17.84 6.23 -3.27
C PRO A 196 -17.36 7.14 -4.42
N ALA A 197 -18.24 8.00 -4.92
CA ALA A 197 -17.93 8.92 -6.01
C ALA A 197 -16.75 9.88 -5.70
N ALA A 198 -16.55 10.19 -4.42
CA ALA A 198 -15.45 11.03 -3.95
C ALA A 198 -14.07 10.35 -4.02
N VAL A 199 -14.01 9.03 -4.13
CA VAL A 199 -12.72 8.30 -4.23
C VAL A 199 -11.95 8.79 -5.45
N HIS A 200 -10.74 9.27 -5.27
CA HIS A 200 -9.93 9.87 -6.34
C HIS A 200 -8.81 8.99 -6.84
N SER A 201 -8.44 7.92 -6.13
CA SER A 201 -7.39 6.98 -6.51
C SER A 201 -7.65 5.61 -5.92
N ALA A 202 -7.03 4.56 -6.49
CA ALA A 202 -7.01 3.24 -5.90
C ALA A 202 -5.56 2.73 -5.76
N VAL A 203 -5.29 1.96 -4.70
CA VAL A 203 -4.02 1.28 -4.45
C VAL A 203 -4.29 -0.20 -4.25
N ILE A 204 -3.71 -1.04 -5.10
CA ILE A 204 -3.73 -2.50 -4.99
C ILE A 204 -2.39 -2.94 -4.45
N MET A 205 -2.41 -3.73 -3.39
CA MET A 205 -1.24 -4.22 -2.65
C MET A 205 -1.22 -5.74 -2.73
N ALA A 206 -0.13 -6.30 -3.27
CA ALA A 206 0.04 -7.73 -3.46
C ALA A 206 1.52 -8.10 -3.35
N GLN A 207 1.85 -9.39 -3.32
CA GLN A 207 3.26 -9.80 -3.33
C GLN A 207 3.83 -9.74 -4.74
N ASP A 208 3.08 -10.13 -5.79
CA ASP A 208 3.56 -10.13 -7.19
C ASP A 208 2.63 -9.34 -8.13
N GLY A 209 3.10 -9.09 -9.35
CA GLY A 209 2.35 -8.44 -10.43
C GLY A 209 1.19 -9.31 -10.95
N PRO A 210 0.22 -8.73 -11.69
CA PRO A 210 -0.97 -9.46 -12.13
C PRO A 210 -0.76 -10.35 -13.36
N GLU A 211 0.46 -10.36 -13.97
CA GLU A 211 0.70 -10.97 -15.27
C GLU A 211 0.86 -12.50 -15.24
N LYS A 212 1.25 -13.05 -14.10
CA LYS A 212 1.59 -14.48 -13.97
C LYS A 212 0.55 -15.24 -13.15
N PRO A 213 0.38 -16.53 -13.37
CA PRO A 213 0.98 -17.37 -14.42
C PRO A 213 0.27 -17.22 -15.77
N ASP A 214 -0.89 -16.61 -15.80
CA ASP A 214 -1.69 -16.28 -16.96
C ASP A 214 -2.03 -14.79 -16.98
N LYS A 215 -2.65 -14.33 -18.05
CA LYS A 215 -3.02 -12.92 -18.20
C LYS A 215 -4.47 -12.60 -17.80
N ASP A 216 -5.22 -13.55 -17.30
CA ASP A 216 -6.66 -13.37 -17.06
C ASP A 216 -6.91 -12.34 -15.96
N LEU A 217 -6.15 -12.42 -14.86
CA LEU A 217 -6.21 -11.40 -13.80
C LEU A 217 -5.81 -10.02 -14.34
N LEU A 218 -4.71 -9.94 -15.10
CA LEU A 218 -4.26 -8.69 -15.69
C LEU A 218 -5.32 -8.07 -16.60
N MET A 219 -5.93 -8.87 -17.49
CA MET A 219 -6.94 -8.38 -18.43
C MET A 219 -8.19 -7.88 -17.72
N SER A 220 -8.65 -8.59 -16.71
CA SER A 220 -9.79 -8.21 -15.87
C SER A 220 -9.49 -6.95 -15.05
N PHE A 221 -8.32 -6.90 -14.41
CA PHE A 221 -7.86 -5.72 -13.68
C PHE A 221 -7.76 -4.48 -14.58
N ARG A 222 -7.14 -4.63 -15.76
CA ARG A 222 -7.03 -3.55 -16.74
C ARG A 222 -8.40 -2.99 -17.12
N THR A 223 -9.36 -3.87 -17.39
CA THR A 223 -10.74 -3.48 -17.72
C THR A 223 -11.39 -2.69 -16.58
N SER A 224 -11.25 -3.17 -15.34
CA SER A 224 -11.78 -2.50 -14.15
C SER A 224 -11.12 -1.15 -13.91
N ALA A 225 -9.80 -1.04 -14.08
CA ALA A 225 -9.06 0.20 -13.92
C ALA A 225 -9.44 1.26 -14.98
N ILE A 226 -9.62 0.86 -16.25
CA ILE A 226 -10.10 1.75 -17.31
C ILE A 226 -11.50 2.27 -16.98
N LYS A 227 -12.41 1.39 -16.53
CA LYS A 227 -13.78 1.77 -16.14
C LYS A 227 -13.78 2.69 -14.90
N PHE A 228 -12.91 2.44 -13.95
CA PHE A 228 -12.73 3.28 -12.75
C PHE A 228 -12.29 4.71 -13.12
N ALA A 229 -11.54 4.89 -14.20
CA ALA A 229 -11.17 6.16 -14.83
C ALA A 229 -10.44 7.16 -13.91
N ARG A 230 -9.79 6.66 -12.85
CA ARG A 230 -8.98 7.42 -11.87
C ARG A 230 -7.63 6.73 -11.73
N PRO A 231 -6.58 7.41 -11.20
CA PRO A 231 -5.28 6.80 -10.99
C PRO A 231 -5.34 5.51 -10.16
N VAL A 232 -4.68 4.47 -10.62
CA VAL A 232 -4.57 3.17 -9.94
C VAL A 232 -3.11 2.80 -9.77
N LEU A 233 -2.70 2.50 -8.56
CA LEU A 233 -1.38 1.95 -8.25
C LEU A 233 -1.50 0.43 -8.03
N TRP A 234 -0.69 -0.36 -8.75
CA TRP A 234 -0.38 -1.74 -8.39
C TRP A 234 1.00 -1.74 -7.71
N LEU A 235 1.02 -2.05 -6.42
CA LEU A 235 2.23 -2.04 -5.58
C LEU A 235 2.56 -3.46 -5.13
N HIS A 236 3.77 -3.93 -5.41
CA HIS A 236 4.22 -5.27 -5.05
C HIS A 236 5.71 -5.34 -4.72
N ALA A 237 6.25 -6.54 -4.37
CA ALA A 237 7.62 -6.69 -3.89
C ALA A 237 8.45 -7.80 -4.56
N ASP A 238 7.87 -8.89 -5.05
CA ASP A 238 8.46 -10.17 -5.48
C ASP A 238 9.87 -10.10 -6.12
N GLY A 239 10.07 -9.20 -7.06
CA GLY A 239 11.33 -9.11 -7.85
C GLY A 239 12.50 -8.45 -7.15
N HIS A 240 12.38 -8.01 -5.91
CA HIS A 240 13.44 -7.46 -5.05
C HIS A 240 14.15 -6.19 -5.55
N LYS A 241 13.69 -5.57 -6.63
CA LYS A 241 14.34 -4.40 -7.26
C LYS A 241 13.32 -3.30 -7.50
N TRP A 242 13.65 -2.14 -7.02
CA TRP A 242 12.84 -0.95 -7.25
C TRP A 242 12.60 -0.66 -8.72
N PHE A 243 11.37 -0.46 -9.09
CA PHE A 243 11.00 0.23 -10.31
C PHE A 243 9.66 0.97 -10.18
N VAL A 244 9.48 1.98 -11.01
CA VAL A 244 8.20 2.66 -11.24
C VAL A 244 7.95 2.67 -12.74
N LYS A 245 6.83 2.12 -13.18
CA LYS A 245 6.37 2.16 -14.55
C LYS A 245 4.98 2.79 -14.60
N THR A 246 4.78 3.71 -15.47
CA THR A 246 3.52 4.42 -15.69
C THR A 246 2.93 4.05 -17.02
N ASN A 247 1.61 3.94 -17.08
CA ASN A 247 0.87 3.64 -18.32
C ASN A 247 1.23 2.28 -18.97
N GLU A 248 1.78 1.34 -18.21
CA GLU A 248 2.25 0.07 -18.75
C GLU A 248 1.09 -0.80 -19.28
N TRP A 249 0.01 -0.89 -18.53
CA TRP A 249 -1.15 -1.74 -18.88
C TRP A 249 -2.36 -0.93 -19.33
N ALA A 250 -2.50 0.30 -18.83
CA ALA A 250 -3.51 1.28 -19.22
C ALA A 250 -3.04 2.69 -18.83
N PRO A 251 -3.60 3.76 -19.45
CA PRO A 251 -3.13 5.15 -19.23
C PRO A 251 -3.22 5.64 -17.78
N ASN A 252 -4.04 5.03 -16.95
CA ASN A 252 -4.24 5.41 -15.55
C ASN A 252 -3.59 4.45 -14.55
N ILE A 253 -2.78 3.47 -15.00
CA ILE A 253 -2.16 2.47 -14.12
C ILE A 253 -0.68 2.78 -13.89
N TRP A 254 -0.30 2.81 -12.63
CA TRP A 254 1.08 2.84 -12.13
C TRP A 254 1.44 1.44 -11.62
N HIS A 255 2.54 0.88 -12.10
CA HIS A 255 3.07 -0.40 -11.69
C HIS A 255 4.39 -0.18 -10.94
N VAL A 256 4.41 -0.52 -9.66
CA VAL A 256 5.55 -0.22 -8.78
C VAL A 256 5.96 -1.46 -8.01
N GLN A 257 7.24 -1.76 -8.03
CA GLN A 257 7.86 -2.81 -7.24
C GLN A 257 8.78 -2.20 -6.20
N THR A 258 8.68 -2.65 -4.96
CA THR A 258 9.59 -2.24 -3.89
C THR A 258 10.89 -3.02 -3.92
N ASP A 259 11.94 -2.47 -3.29
CA ASP A 259 13.12 -3.25 -2.94
C ASP A 259 12.79 -4.30 -1.86
N VAL A 260 13.64 -5.32 -1.72
CA VAL A 260 13.63 -6.23 -0.57
C VAL A 260 13.92 -5.46 0.71
N VAL A 261 13.05 -5.58 1.74
CA VAL A 261 13.35 -4.94 3.02
C VAL A 261 14.55 -5.60 3.69
N SER A 262 15.58 -4.82 3.96
CA SER A 262 16.88 -5.34 4.44
C SER A 262 17.69 -4.23 5.08
N THR A 263 18.90 -4.57 5.57
CA THR A 263 19.86 -3.58 6.05
C THR A 263 20.19 -2.48 5.03
N LYS A 264 20.01 -2.73 3.72
CA LYS A 264 20.33 -1.77 2.63
C LYS A 264 19.14 -0.96 2.17
N PHE A 265 17.94 -1.50 2.31
CA PHE A 265 16.74 -0.93 1.75
C PHE A 265 15.66 -0.80 2.82
N PRO A 266 15.47 0.41 3.37
CA PRO A 266 14.38 0.71 4.29
C PRO A 266 13.00 0.52 3.63
N PRO A 267 11.93 0.38 4.42
CA PRO A 267 10.56 0.48 3.93
C PRO A 267 10.32 1.79 3.18
N VAL A 268 9.61 1.72 2.04
CA VAL A 268 9.26 2.90 1.25
C VAL A 268 8.04 3.60 1.84
N GLN A 269 8.06 4.94 1.92
CA GLN A 269 6.86 5.72 2.15
C GLN A 269 6.18 6.04 0.82
N VAL A 270 4.91 5.72 0.72
CA VAL A 270 4.06 6.04 -0.42
C VAL A 270 3.11 7.15 -0.01
N THR A 271 3.04 8.21 -0.81
CA THR A 271 2.08 9.29 -0.67
C THR A 271 1.09 9.24 -1.82
N VAL A 272 -0.21 9.14 -1.51
CA VAL A 272 -1.30 9.34 -2.47
C VAL A 272 -1.73 10.79 -2.34
N THR A 273 -1.52 11.58 -3.40
CA THR A 273 -1.62 13.04 -3.32
C THR A 273 -3.01 13.60 -3.58
N GLY A 274 -3.86 12.85 -4.28
CA GLY A 274 -5.12 13.36 -4.83
C GLY A 274 -4.96 14.20 -6.10
N GLU A 275 -3.73 14.42 -6.57
CA GLU A 275 -3.43 15.20 -7.77
C GLU A 275 -3.36 14.30 -9.00
N ALA A 276 -4.12 14.63 -10.05
CA ALA A 276 -4.23 13.78 -11.24
C ALA A 276 -2.91 13.63 -12.03
N LYS A 277 -2.04 14.65 -11.98
CA LYS A 277 -0.76 14.64 -12.73
C LYS A 277 0.34 13.87 -12.01
N GLU A 278 0.32 13.86 -10.69
CA GLU A 278 1.31 13.20 -9.86
C GLU A 278 0.61 12.50 -8.69
N PRO A 279 -0.21 11.48 -8.99
CA PRO A 279 -1.10 10.87 -7.99
C PRO A 279 -0.36 10.10 -6.89
N PHE A 280 0.86 9.63 -7.17
CA PHE A 280 1.66 8.82 -6.26
C PHE A 280 3.10 9.31 -6.18
N LEU A 281 3.58 9.54 -4.94
CA LEU A 281 4.99 9.86 -4.66
C LEU A 281 5.59 8.75 -3.81
N PHE A 282 6.90 8.53 -3.98
CA PHE A 282 7.62 7.44 -3.33
C PHE A 282 8.90 7.96 -2.69
N ASP A 283 8.99 7.88 -1.37
CA ASP A 283 10.24 8.14 -0.65
C ASP A 283 10.87 6.80 -0.21
N ARG A 284 11.96 6.42 -0.86
CA ARG A 284 12.74 5.22 -0.55
C ARG A 284 13.65 5.38 0.67
N ARG A 285 13.73 6.58 1.24
CA ARG A 285 14.48 6.90 2.47
C ARG A 285 16.00 6.60 2.39
N LEU A 286 16.53 6.34 1.20
CA LEU A 286 17.93 5.93 0.99
C LEU A 286 18.96 7.03 1.29
N ASN A 287 18.55 8.30 1.24
CA ASN A 287 19.43 9.45 1.45
C ASN A 287 19.20 10.12 2.82
N ASP A 288 18.24 9.67 3.59
CA ASP A 288 17.99 10.18 4.93
C ASP A 288 18.96 9.56 5.93
N PRO A 289 19.82 10.34 6.62
CA PRO A 289 20.81 9.80 7.56
C PRO A 289 20.19 8.93 8.65
N ARG A 290 19.00 9.27 9.13
CA ARG A 290 18.29 8.52 10.17
C ARG A 290 18.02 7.07 9.78
N TRP A 291 17.72 6.83 8.50
CA TRP A 291 17.46 5.49 7.97
C TRP A 291 18.75 4.77 7.58
N LYS A 292 19.83 5.50 7.24
CA LYS A 292 21.17 4.93 7.00
C LYS A 292 21.81 4.43 8.29
N ASP A 293 21.71 5.21 9.35
CA ASP A 293 22.32 4.84 10.65
C ASP A 293 21.56 3.69 11.35
N ALA A 294 20.39 3.34 10.83
CA ALA A 294 19.62 2.17 11.24
C ALA A 294 20.08 0.86 10.54
N GLN A 295 20.99 0.96 9.57
CA GLN A 295 21.55 -0.19 8.83
C GLN A 295 22.53 -1.01 9.65
#